data_dc89a04e2fc005062ef5b5501fa61e58
#
_entry.id   dc89a04e2fc005062ef5b5501fa61e58
#
_cell.length_a   1.000
_cell.length_b   1.000
_cell.length_c   1.000
_cell.angle_alpha   90.00
_cell.angle_beta   90.00
_cell.angle_gamma   90.00
#
_symmetry.space_group_name_H-M   'P 1'
#
loop_
_entity.id
_entity.type
_entity.pdbx_description
1 polymer ?
#
loop_
_entity_poly.entity_id
_entity_poly.type
_entity_poly.pdbx_seq_one_letter_code
_entity_poly.pdbx_strand_id
1 'polypeptide(L)' 'MSHYTLSWHDQQNEYQELGEYADDAFEAVRHAREDVPYLQEHPFSLESIKKEE' A
#
# COMPACT_ATOMS: atom_id res chain seq x y z
N MET A 1 -5.21 -4.38 15.88
CA MET A 1 -5.14 -3.91 14.50
C MET A 1 -4.24 -2.70 14.45
N SER A 2 -3.27 -2.69 13.56
CA SER A 2 -2.32 -1.58 13.44
C SER A 2 -2.62 -0.75 12.20
N HIS A 3 -2.14 0.49 12.20
CA HIS A 3 -2.25 1.37 11.04
C HIS A 3 -0.95 1.34 10.26
N TYR A 4 -1.05 1.14 8.95
CA TYR A 4 0.10 1.11 8.06
C TYR A 4 -0.06 2.15 6.98
N THR A 5 1.05 2.80 6.62
CA THR A 5 1.09 3.72 5.48
C THR A 5 1.91 3.05 4.37
N LEU A 6 1.29 2.89 3.22
CA LEU A 6 1.92 2.30 2.05
C LEU A 6 2.16 3.38 1.02
N SER A 7 3.27 3.31 0.31
CA SER A 7 3.60 4.32 -0.70
C SER A 7 4.17 3.70 -1.95
N TRP A 8 3.94 4.38 -3.05
CA TRP A 8 4.41 3.96 -4.37
C TRP A 8 4.36 5.15 -5.32
N HIS A 9 5.01 4.98 -6.49
CA HIS A 9 4.85 5.93 -7.59
C HIS A 9 3.94 5.29 -8.64
N ASP A 10 3.00 6.07 -9.15
CA ASP A 10 2.05 5.57 -10.12
C ASP A 10 2.60 5.65 -11.55
N GLN A 11 1.70 5.42 -12.52
CA GLN A 11 2.05 5.38 -13.93
C GLN A 11 2.58 6.72 -14.43
N GLN A 12 2.14 7.83 -13.83
CA GLN A 12 2.63 9.16 -14.15
C GLN A 12 3.85 9.56 -13.34
N ASN A 13 4.42 8.61 -12.59
CA ASN A 13 5.55 8.84 -11.69
C ASN A 13 5.22 9.81 -10.56
N GLU A 14 3.97 9.83 -10.15
CA GLU A 14 3.54 10.65 -9.03
C GLU A 14 3.52 9.83 -7.74
N TYR A 15 3.98 10.44 -6.66
CA TYR A 15 4.04 9.79 -5.36
C TYR A 15 2.63 9.64 -4.79
N GLN A 16 2.30 8.43 -4.38
CA GLN A 16 1.01 8.12 -3.78
C GLN A 16 1.19 7.48 -2.42
N GLU A 17 0.26 7.77 -1.50
CA GLU A 17 0.24 7.13 -0.18
C GLU A 17 -1.15 6.65 0.14
N LEU A 18 -1.23 5.56 0.91
CA LEU A 18 -2.50 4.98 1.34
C LEU A 18 -2.36 4.46 2.76
N GLY A 19 -3.33 4.81 3.62
CA GLY A 19 -3.40 4.28 4.97
C GLY A 19 -4.30 3.06 5.01
N GLU A 20 -3.85 1.99 5.68
CA GLU A 20 -4.63 0.77 5.85
C GLU A 20 -4.52 0.28 7.28
N TYR A 21 -5.61 -0.24 7.81
CA TYR A 21 -5.62 -0.93 9.09
C TYR A 21 -5.54 -2.42 8.83
N ALA A 22 -4.62 -3.10 9.50
CA ALA A 22 -4.41 -4.52 9.31
C ALA A 22 -3.72 -5.14 10.53
N ASP A 23 -3.73 -6.45 10.62
CA ASP A 23 -3.08 -7.15 11.71
C ASP A 23 -1.57 -7.22 11.53
N ASP A 24 -1.12 -7.22 10.29
CA ASP A 24 0.31 -7.22 9.97
C ASP A 24 0.56 -6.55 8.62
N ALA A 25 1.83 -6.38 8.28
CA ALA A 25 2.21 -5.70 7.05
C ALA A 25 1.75 -6.46 5.80
N PHE A 26 1.80 -7.79 5.84
CA PHE A 26 1.36 -8.61 4.72
C PHE A 26 -0.13 -8.37 4.41
N GLU A 27 -0.94 -8.33 5.45
CA GLU A 27 -2.36 -8.08 5.28
C GLU A 27 -2.65 -6.67 4.80
N ALA A 28 -1.85 -5.69 5.27
CA ALA A 28 -1.99 -4.31 4.80
C ALA A 28 -1.72 -4.21 3.29
N VAL A 29 -0.70 -4.92 2.81
CA VAL A 29 -0.39 -4.96 1.37
C VAL A 29 -1.53 -5.59 0.60
N ARG A 30 -2.08 -6.68 1.11
CA ARG A 30 -3.21 -7.36 0.47
C ARG A 30 -4.42 -6.43 0.34
N HIS A 31 -4.74 -5.71 1.44
CA HIS A 31 -5.84 -4.76 1.42
C HIS A 31 -5.60 -3.64 0.42
N ALA A 32 -4.37 -3.13 0.36
CA ALA A 32 -4.04 -2.06 -0.57
C ALA A 32 -4.23 -2.50 -2.02
N ARG A 33 -3.85 -3.73 -2.35
CA ARG A 33 -4.04 -4.27 -3.70
C ARG A 33 -5.51 -4.41 -4.05
N GLU A 34 -6.36 -4.70 -3.06
CA GLU A 34 -7.80 -4.79 -3.28
C GLU A 34 -8.43 -3.41 -3.49
N ASP A 35 -7.92 -2.40 -2.79
CA ASP A 35 -8.48 -1.06 -2.82
C ASP A 35 -7.98 -0.22 -3.98
N VAL A 36 -6.78 -0.49 -4.46
CA VAL A 36 -6.13 0.33 -5.50
C VAL A 36 -5.87 -0.55 -6.72
N PRO A 37 -6.63 -0.34 -7.80
CA PRO A 37 -6.47 -1.17 -9.02
C PRO A 37 -5.06 -1.15 -9.59
N TYR A 38 -4.38 -0.02 -9.52
CA TYR A 38 -3.01 0.09 -10.01
C TYR A 38 -2.09 -0.90 -9.30
N LEU A 39 -2.23 -1.04 -7.98
CA LEU A 39 -1.41 -1.98 -7.20
C LEU A 39 -1.76 -3.43 -7.51
N GLN A 40 -3.01 -3.70 -7.87
CA GLN A 40 -3.41 -5.03 -8.27
C GLN A 40 -2.74 -5.45 -9.59
N GLU A 41 -2.66 -4.52 -10.53
CA GLU A 41 -2.06 -4.77 -11.84
C GLU A 41 -0.53 -4.71 -11.80
N HIS A 42 0.02 -3.94 -10.84
CA HIS A 42 1.45 -3.73 -10.72
C HIS A 42 1.90 -4.00 -9.28
N PRO A 43 1.86 -5.26 -8.84
CA PRO A 43 2.10 -5.56 -7.41
C PRO A 43 3.51 -5.24 -6.93
N PHE A 44 4.47 -5.13 -7.85
CA PHE A 44 5.84 -4.79 -7.47
C PHE A 44 6.12 -3.29 -7.50
N SER A 45 5.12 -2.46 -7.78
CA SER A 45 5.30 -1.01 -7.75
C SER A 45 5.30 -0.44 -6.33
N LEU A 46 4.79 -1.20 -5.36
CA LEU A 46 4.76 -0.78 -3.97
C LEU A 46 6.19 -0.63 -3.45
N GLU A 47 6.52 0.57 -2.96
CA GLU A 47 7.90 0.91 -2.61
C GLU A 47 8.18 0.79 -1.12
N SER A 48 7.22 1.16 -0.29
CA SER A 48 7.44 1.07 1.14
C SER A 48 6.13 0.82 1.88
N ILE A 49 6.27 0.24 3.05
CA ILE A 49 5.19 0.07 3.99
C ILE A 49 5.75 0.41 5.37
N LYS A 50 5.02 1.26 6.10
CA LYS A 50 5.48 1.75 7.39
C LYS A 50 4.36 1.59 8.41
N LYS A 51 4.70 1.01 9.54
CA LYS A 51 3.76 0.88 10.64
C LYS A 51 3.69 2.21 11.40
N GLU A 52 2.50 2.75 11.49
CA GLU A 52 2.23 4.04 12.13
C GLU A 52 1.48 3.82 13.45
N GLU A 53 2.19 3.65 14.52
CA GLU A 53 1.57 3.55 15.83
C GLU A 53 2.12 4.52 16.82
#